data_ba6e69fe11482f967f5c08fa103cd014
#
_entry.id   ba6e69fe11482f967f5c08fa103cd014
#
_cell.length_a   1.000
_cell.length_b   1.000
_cell.length_c   1.000
_cell.angle_alpha   90.00
_cell.angle_beta   90.00
_cell.angle_gamma   90.00
#
_symmetry.space_group_name_H-M   'P 1'
#
loop_
_entity.id
_entity.type
_entity.pdbx_description
1 polymer ?
#
loop_
_entity_poly.entity_id
_entity_poly.type
_entity_poly.pdbx_seq_one_letter_code
_entity_poly.pdbx_strand_id
1 'polypeptide(L)'
;MRIIGGKYKRRRFDVPKSFNARPTTDFAKENLFNVLQHYIDLEDCSALDLFSGTGSIAVELLSRGCQRVLALEQRREHALFIRSVARELKEEQALQVLQADVFRYLTSSKGGKPLFDFIFADPPYKLKEIAELPELILSSGLLKEGGVLVVEHPATYDFSELPYFNEHRIYGSVNFSIFVLSDPDEESDGE
;
A
#
# COMPACT_ATOMS: atom_id res chain seq x y z
N MET A 1 -12.47 8.39 -8.61
CA MET A 1 -11.51 8.37 -7.49
C MET A 1 -11.48 9.75 -6.83
N ARG A 2 -11.50 9.83 -5.50
CA ARG A 2 -11.45 11.08 -4.73
C ARG A 2 -10.27 11.06 -3.75
N ILE A 3 -9.57 12.17 -3.61
CA ILE A 3 -8.51 12.37 -2.61
C ILE A 3 -9.14 12.90 -1.32
N ILE A 4 -8.83 12.25 -0.18
CA ILE A 4 -9.47 12.50 1.12
C ILE A 4 -8.69 13.51 1.95
N GLY A 5 -7.35 13.45 1.92
CA GLY A 5 -6.47 14.27 2.75
C GLY A 5 -5.31 14.91 2.00
N GLY A 6 -4.47 15.65 2.72
CA GLY A 6 -3.24 16.22 2.20
C GLY A 6 -3.41 17.39 1.23
N LYS A 7 -2.33 17.69 0.49
CA LYS A 7 -2.22 18.85 -0.42
C LYS A 7 -3.23 18.86 -1.56
N TYR A 8 -3.72 17.68 -1.98
CA TYR A 8 -4.69 17.53 -3.06
C TYR A 8 -6.09 17.18 -2.59
N LYS A 9 -6.39 17.34 -1.30
CA LYS A 9 -7.70 17.05 -0.70
C LYS A 9 -8.85 17.60 -1.56
N ARG A 10 -9.91 16.77 -1.71
CA ARG A 10 -11.13 17.03 -2.50
C ARG A 10 -10.98 16.95 -4.02
N ARG A 11 -9.78 16.82 -4.57
CA ARG A 11 -9.64 16.55 -6.01
C ARG A 11 -10.29 15.22 -6.37
N ARG A 12 -10.85 15.18 -7.57
CA ARG A 12 -11.52 14.01 -8.14
C ARG A 12 -10.97 13.71 -9.51
N PHE A 13 -10.88 12.42 -9.82
CA PHE A 13 -10.47 11.93 -11.13
C PHE A 13 -11.51 10.93 -11.61
N ASP A 14 -11.96 11.08 -12.85
CA ASP A 14 -12.96 10.20 -13.45
C ASP A 14 -12.29 8.89 -13.84
N VAL A 15 -12.60 7.84 -13.09
CA VAL A 15 -12.13 6.48 -13.39
C VAL A 15 -12.92 5.93 -14.56
N PRO A 16 -12.24 5.40 -15.61
CA PRO A 16 -12.92 4.79 -16.74
C PRO A 16 -13.92 3.72 -16.31
N LYS A 17 -15.12 3.73 -16.88
CA LYS A 17 -16.19 2.76 -16.55
C LYS A 17 -15.81 1.31 -16.86
N SER A 18 -14.81 1.10 -17.73
CA SER A 18 -14.26 -0.22 -18.05
C SER A 18 -13.44 -0.84 -16.93
N PHE A 19 -13.06 -0.05 -15.90
CA PHE A 19 -12.34 -0.57 -14.76
C PHE A 19 -13.28 -1.31 -13.82
N ASN A 20 -13.29 -2.63 -13.92
CA ASN A 20 -14.07 -3.51 -13.04
C ASN A 20 -13.43 -3.65 -11.63
N ALA A 21 -12.67 -2.67 -11.19
CA ALA A 21 -12.08 -2.65 -9.86
C ALA A 21 -13.12 -2.13 -8.85
N ARG A 22 -13.26 -2.84 -7.73
CA ARG A 22 -13.98 -2.31 -6.57
C ARG A 22 -13.03 -1.36 -5.86
N PRO A 23 -13.21 -0.04 -5.93
CA PRO A 23 -12.30 0.88 -5.25
C PRO A 23 -12.47 0.71 -3.73
N THR A 24 -11.37 0.79 -2.99
CA THR A 24 -11.41 1.00 -1.54
C THR A 24 -12.33 2.17 -1.26
N THR A 25 -13.32 1.97 -0.39
CA THR A 25 -14.30 3.02 -0.10
C THR A 25 -13.61 4.22 0.54
N ASP A 26 -14.14 5.42 0.30
CA ASP A 26 -13.62 6.63 0.95
C ASP A 26 -13.59 6.49 2.48
N PHE A 27 -14.59 5.80 3.05
CA PHE A 27 -14.66 5.51 4.49
C PHE A 27 -13.50 4.62 4.96
N ALA A 28 -13.26 3.49 4.30
CA ALA A 28 -12.17 2.58 4.66
C ALA A 28 -10.80 3.26 4.49
N LYS A 29 -10.64 4.01 3.39
CA LYS A 29 -9.41 4.77 3.12
C LYS A 29 -9.14 5.84 4.18
N GLU A 30 -10.14 6.64 4.56
CA GLU A 30 -10.00 7.66 5.61
C GLU A 30 -9.59 7.04 6.94
N ASN A 31 -10.25 5.95 7.35
CA ASN A 31 -9.93 5.25 8.59
C ASN A 31 -8.53 4.62 8.56
N LEU A 32 -8.13 4.00 7.44
CA LEU A 32 -6.78 3.47 7.27
C LEU A 32 -5.73 4.57 7.51
N PHE A 33 -5.87 5.71 6.85
CA PHE A 33 -4.91 6.80 6.99
C PHE A 33 -4.93 7.46 8.38
N ASN A 34 -6.06 7.44 9.09
CA ASN A 34 -6.13 7.89 10.48
C ASN A 34 -5.35 6.95 11.40
N VAL A 35 -5.41 5.64 11.17
CA VAL A 35 -4.64 4.65 11.94
C VAL A 35 -3.15 4.73 11.62
N LEU A 36 -2.78 4.88 10.35
CA LEU A 36 -1.37 4.95 9.93
C LEU A 36 -0.58 6.07 10.61
N GLN A 37 -1.22 7.18 11.00
CA GLN A 37 -0.57 8.27 11.72
C GLN A 37 0.02 7.86 13.09
N HIS A 38 -0.42 6.73 13.64
CA HIS A 38 0.13 6.19 14.90
C HIS A 38 1.40 5.36 14.68
N TYR A 39 1.68 4.96 13.44
CA TYR A 39 2.78 4.08 13.09
C TYR A 39 3.88 4.75 12.29
N ILE A 40 3.51 5.69 11.43
CA ILE A 40 4.44 6.28 10.49
C ILE A 40 4.09 7.74 10.21
N ASP A 41 5.11 8.58 10.16
CA ASP A 41 4.99 9.90 9.56
C ASP A 41 5.05 9.75 8.03
N LEU A 42 3.98 10.20 7.37
CA LEU A 42 3.89 10.14 5.92
C LEU A 42 4.66 11.27 5.24
N GLU A 43 5.04 12.32 5.95
CA GLU A 43 5.92 13.35 5.42
C GLU A 43 7.32 12.75 5.20
N ASP A 44 7.87 12.97 4.03
CA ASP A 44 9.19 12.48 3.61
C ASP A 44 9.33 10.95 3.44
N CYS A 45 8.26 10.17 3.62
CA CYS A 45 8.32 8.73 3.47
C CYS A 45 8.42 8.29 2.00
N SER A 46 8.95 7.09 1.82
CA SER A 46 8.90 6.33 0.56
C SER A 46 7.90 5.18 0.68
N ALA A 47 6.99 5.05 -0.28
CA ALA A 47 5.91 4.10 -0.22
C ALA A 47 5.80 3.24 -1.49
N LEU A 48 5.33 2.00 -1.30
CA LEU A 48 5.03 1.05 -2.37
C LEU A 48 3.55 0.65 -2.27
N ASP A 49 2.80 0.88 -3.34
CA ASP A 49 1.41 0.46 -3.48
C ASP A 49 1.34 -0.74 -4.43
N LEU A 50 1.19 -1.92 -3.86
CA LEU A 50 1.06 -3.18 -4.59
C LEU A 50 -0.41 -3.42 -4.99
N PHE A 51 -0.64 -3.86 -6.20
CA PHE A 51 -1.99 -4.02 -6.79
C PHE A 51 -2.74 -2.69 -6.86
N SER A 52 -2.08 -1.62 -7.31
CA SER A 52 -2.55 -0.23 -7.19
C SER A 52 -3.92 0.07 -7.82
N GLY A 53 -4.41 -0.76 -8.74
CA GLY A 53 -5.73 -0.61 -9.35
C GLY A 53 -5.92 0.77 -10.00
N THR A 54 -6.74 1.60 -9.39
CA THR A 54 -6.94 3.00 -9.83
C THR A 54 -5.87 3.97 -9.29
N GLY A 55 -4.94 3.50 -8.47
CA GLY A 55 -3.95 4.33 -7.79
C GLY A 55 -4.51 5.14 -6.61
N SER A 56 -5.68 4.74 -6.07
CA SER A 56 -6.36 5.50 -5.01
C SER A 56 -5.51 5.66 -3.76
N ILE A 57 -4.78 4.61 -3.36
CA ILE A 57 -3.87 4.65 -2.20
C ILE A 57 -2.57 5.38 -2.57
N ALA A 58 -1.97 5.08 -3.72
CA ALA A 58 -0.75 5.75 -4.17
C ALA A 58 -0.90 7.28 -4.24
N VAL A 59 -2.01 7.76 -4.81
CA VAL A 59 -2.29 9.20 -4.91
C VAL A 59 -2.61 9.83 -3.55
N GLU A 60 -3.25 9.09 -2.64
CA GLU A 60 -3.51 9.54 -1.28
C GLU A 60 -2.20 9.69 -0.48
N LEU A 61 -1.29 8.71 -0.57
CA LEU A 61 0.06 8.75 0.04
C LEU A 61 0.82 9.98 -0.45
N LEU A 62 0.88 10.19 -1.76
CA LEU A 62 1.48 11.37 -2.35
C LEU A 62 0.85 12.66 -1.83
N SER A 63 -0.48 12.71 -1.73
CA SER A 63 -1.20 13.89 -1.23
C SER A 63 -0.88 14.21 0.21
N ARG A 64 -0.56 13.20 1.01
CA ARG A 64 -0.25 13.32 2.45
C ARG A 64 1.23 13.56 2.76
N GLY A 65 2.08 13.69 1.74
CA GLY A 65 3.45 14.12 1.92
C GLY A 65 4.52 13.11 1.54
N CYS A 66 4.14 11.85 1.18
CA CYS A 66 5.15 10.90 0.71
C CYS A 66 5.92 11.48 -0.50
N GLN A 67 7.26 11.50 -0.39
CA GLN A 67 8.13 12.06 -1.42
C GLN A 67 8.33 11.11 -2.61
N ARG A 68 8.25 9.81 -2.36
CA ARG A 68 8.38 8.78 -3.38
C ARG A 68 7.30 7.74 -3.21
N VAL A 69 6.45 7.60 -4.21
CA VAL A 69 5.45 6.54 -4.26
C VAL A 69 5.67 5.73 -5.52
N LEU A 70 5.88 4.43 -5.37
CA LEU A 70 5.88 3.48 -6.48
C LEU A 70 4.54 2.74 -6.50
N ALA A 71 3.77 2.94 -7.55
CA ALA A 71 2.54 2.20 -7.81
C ALA A 71 2.84 1.02 -8.73
N LEU A 72 2.52 -0.19 -8.29
CA LEU A 72 2.68 -1.42 -9.07
C LEU A 72 1.30 -1.87 -9.56
N GLU A 73 1.13 -1.95 -10.88
CA GLU A 73 -0.12 -2.36 -11.50
C GLU A 73 0.14 -3.19 -12.75
N GLN A 74 -0.47 -4.38 -12.82
CA GLN A 74 -0.26 -5.31 -13.92
C GLN A 74 -1.01 -4.90 -15.19
N ARG A 75 -2.23 -4.35 -15.03
CA ARG A 75 -3.08 -3.96 -16.16
C ARG A 75 -2.62 -2.66 -16.78
N ARG A 76 -2.29 -2.71 -18.07
CA ARG A 76 -1.79 -1.55 -18.82
C ARG A 76 -2.71 -0.33 -18.72
N GLU A 77 -4.01 -0.52 -18.85
CA GLU A 77 -4.98 0.57 -18.83
C GLU A 77 -5.02 1.28 -17.48
N HIS A 78 -4.96 0.53 -16.38
CA HIS A 78 -4.89 1.07 -15.03
C HIS A 78 -3.56 1.82 -14.81
N ALA A 79 -2.43 1.23 -15.22
CA ALA A 79 -1.13 1.90 -15.12
C ALA A 79 -1.09 3.21 -15.92
N LEU A 80 -1.69 3.26 -17.12
CA LEU A 80 -1.81 4.49 -17.90
C LEU A 80 -2.69 5.54 -17.22
N PHE A 81 -3.78 5.13 -16.58
CA PHE A 81 -4.64 6.02 -15.82
C PHE A 81 -3.88 6.65 -14.65
N ILE A 82 -3.16 5.85 -13.84
CA ILE A 82 -2.37 6.37 -12.72
C ILE A 82 -1.31 7.38 -13.23
N ARG A 83 -0.63 7.09 -14.34
CA ARG A 83 0.31 8.02 -14.96
C ARG A 83 -0.36 9.32 -15.43
N SER A 84 -1.60 9.25 -15.93
CA SER A 84 -2.35 10.45 -16.31
C SER A 84 -2.70 11.32 -15.11
N VAL A 85 -3.04 10.69 -13.96
CA VAL A 85 -3.28 11.38 -12.69
C VAL A 85 -2.00 12.05 -12.19
N ALA A 86 -0.87 11.35 -12.20
CA ALA A 86 0.43 11.90 -11.81
C ALA A 86 0.78 13.14 -12.65
N ARG A 87 0.57 13.07 -13.97
CA ARG A 87 0.80 14.19 -14.90
C ARG A 87 -0.13 15.39 -14.62
N GLU A 88 -1.42 15.15 -14.37
CA GLU A 88 -2.37 16.19 -14.04
C GLU A 88 -2.02 16.90 -12.72
N LEU A 89 -1.44 16.16 -11.77
CA LEU A 89 -0.93 16.70 -10.51
C LEU A 89 0.45 17.34 -10.66
N LYS A 90 1.15 17.12 -11.77
CA LYS A 90 2.56 17.50 -12.01
C LYS A 90 3.53 16.84 -11.05
N GLU A 91 3.29 15.58 -10.76
CA GLU A 91 4.01 14.78 -9.76
C GLU A 91 4.63 13.49 -10.35
N GLU A 92 4.95 13.48 -11.63
CA GLU A 92 5.47 12.28 -12.32
C GLU A 92 6.80 11.80 -11.75
N GLN A 93 7.55 12.67 -11.08
CA GLN A 93 8.79 12.28 -10.41
C GLN A 93 8.54 11.61 -9.07
N ALA A 94 7.57 12.11 -8.30
CA ALA A 94 7.22 11.60 -6.99
C ALA A 94 6.31 10.37 -7.05
N LEU A 95 5.38 10.29 -8.02
CA LEU A 95 4.53 9.14 -8.26
C LEU A 95 4.97 8.39 -9.52
N GLN A 96 5.75 7.34 -9.31
CA GLN A 96 6.19 6.46 -10.39
C GLN A 96 5.24 5.27 -10.52
N VAL A 97 5.04 4.80 -11.75
CA VAL A 97 4.15 3.67 -12.04
C VAL A 97 4.92 2.59 -12.80
N LEU A 98 5.03 1.42 -12.19
CA LEU A 98 5.62 0.24 -12.81
C LEU A 98 4.51 -0.72 -13.25
N GLN A 99 4.44 -0.98 -14.56
CA GLN A 99 3.56 -2.02 -15.08
C GLN A 99 4.25 -3.38 -14.94
N ALA A 100 3.89 -4.13 -13.90
CA ALA A 100 4.49 -5.43 -13.61
C ALA A 100 3.54 -6.33 -12.81
N ASP A 101 3.86 -7.62 -12.80
CA ASP A 101 3.26 -8.61 -11.91
C ASP A 101 3.90 -8.50 -10.53
N VAL A 102 3.06 -8.43 -9.47
CA VAL A 102 3.50 -8.23 -8.09
C VAL A 102 4.39 -9.36 -7.59
N PHE A 103 4.03 -10.60 -7.85
CA PHE A 103 4.80 -11.76 -7.36
C PHE A 103 6.18 -11.84 -8.00
N ARG A 104 6.25 -11.55 -9.31
CA ARG A 104 7.54 -11.48 -10.02
C ARG A 104 8.40 -10.33 -9.48
N TYR A 105 7.80 -9.19 -9.21
CA TYR A 105 8.50 -8.05 -8.64
C TYR A 105 9.08 -8.37 -7.26
N LEU A 106 8.26 -8.90 -6.34
CA LEU A 106 8.68 -9.30 -5.00
C LEU A 106 9.79 -10.36 -5.04
N THR A 107 9.62 -11.38 -5.88
CA THR A 107 10.64 -12.45 -6.03
C THR A 107 11.96 -11.92 -6.55
N SER A 108 11.93 -11.01 -7.54
CA SER A 108 13.15 -10.42 -8.12
C SER A 108 13.84 -9.43 -7.18
N SER A 109 13.15 -8.95 -6.15
CA SER A 109 13.69 -7.99 -5.18
C SER A 109 14.36 -8.65 -3.98
N LYS A 110 14.26 -9.98 -3.83
CA LYS A 110 14.86 -10.71 -2.71
C LYS A 110 16.37 -10.45 -2.62
N GLY A 111 16.83 -10.09 -1.41
CA GLY A 111 18.23 -9.77 -1.16
C GLY A 111 18.66 -8.37 -1.63
N GLY A 112 17.71 -7.54 -2.08
CA GLY A 112 17.91 -6.13 -2.37
C GLY A 112 18.08 -5.28 -1.10
N LYS A 113 18.23 -3.97 -1.31
CA LYS A 113 18.24 -3.01 -0.19
C LYS A 113 16.82 -2.62 0.20
N PRO A 114 16.54 -2.40 1.50
CA PRO A 114 15.27 -1.82 1.93
C PRO A 114 15.07 -0.43 1.31
N LEU A 115 13.90 -0.21 0.73
CA LEU A 115 13.62 1.00 -0.06
C LEU A 115 12.42 1.79 0.47
N PHE A 116 11.48 1.11 1.13
CA PHE A 116 10.19 1.69 1.47
C PHE A 116 9.97 1.74 2.97
N ASP A 117 9.45 2.86 3.43
CA ASP A 117 8.99 3.06 4.81
C ASP A 117 7.58 2.51 4.99
N PHE A 118 6.81 2.45 3.90
CA PHE A 118 5.46 1.96 3.88
C PHE A 118 5.18 1.08 2.66
N ILE A 119 4.54 -0.07 2.87
CA ILE A 119 4.04 -0.95 1.79
C ILE A 119 2.55 -1.19 2.01
N PHE A 120 1.75 -0.99 0.97
CA PHE A 120 0.35 -1.34 0.94
C PHE A 120 0.07 -2.42 -0.11
N ALA A 121 -0.78 -3.38 0.22
CA ALA A 121 -1.19 -4.43 -0.70
C ALA A 121 -2.70 -4.66 -0.61
N ASP A 122 -3.41 -4.50 -1.74
CA ASP A 122 -4.84 -4.81 -1.90
C ASP A 122 -5.02 -5.83 -3.05
N PRO A 123 -4.72 -7.11 -2.80
CA PRO A 123 -4.80 -8.15 -3.82
C PRO A 123 -6.26 -8.42 -4.22
N PRO A 124 -6.52 -8.82 -5.48
CA PRO A 124 -7.85 -9.31 -5.87
C PRO A 124 -8.28 -10.47 -4.96
N TYR A 125 -9.45 -10.40 -4.36
CA TYR A 125 -9.95 -11.39 -3.37
C TYR A 125 -10.05 -12.84 -3.89
N LYS A 126 -10.02 -13.03 -5.21
CA LYS A 126 -9.99 -14.36 -5.84
C LYS A 126 -8.60 -14.97 -5.94
N LEU A 127 -7.58 -14.20 -5.56
CA LEU A 127 -6.19 -14.63 -5.61
C LEU A 127 -5.96 -15.70 -4.52
N LYS A 128 -5.43 -16.87 -4.91
CA LYS A 128 -5.17 -17.97 -3.97
C LYS A 128 -3.96 -17.70 -3.08
N GLU A 129 -3.05 -16.90 -3.58
CA GLU A 129 -1.78 -16.56 -2.95
C GLU A 129 -1.90 -15.49 -1.84
N ILE A 130 -3.12 -15.04 -1.50
CA ILE A 130 -3.33 -14.04 -0.43
C ILE A 130 -2.76 -14.53 0.90
N ALA A 131 -2.90 -15.83 1.20
CA ALA A 131 -2.41 -16.41 2.46
C ALA A 131 -0.89 -16.25 2.64
N GLU A 132 -0.12 -16.29 1.54
CA GLU A 132 1.33 -16.24 1.54
C GLU A 132 1.87 -14.82 1.32
N LEU A 133 0.99 -13.88 0.94
CA LEU A 133 1.38 -12.55 0.50
C LEU A 133 2.10 -11.72 1.58
N PRO A 134 1.65 -11.68 2.86
CA PRO A 134 2.37 -10.93 3.90
C PRO A 134 3.80 -11.44 4.09
N GLU A 135 4.01 -12.74 4.20
CA GLU A 135 5.34 -13.33 4.35
C GLU A 135 6.23 -13.07 3.13
N LEU A 136 5.65 -13.15 1.92
CA LEU A 136 6.37 -12.85 0.69
C LEU A 136 6.85 -11.40 0.64
N ILE A 137 6.01 -10.45 1.07
CA ILE A 137 6.38 -9.03 1.13
C ILE A 137 7.48 -8.82 2.18
N LEU A 138 7.28 -9.31 3.40
CA LEU A 138 8.25 -9.16 4.50
C LEU A 138 9.61 -9.78 4.15
N SER A 139 9.60 -10.97 3.55
CA SER A 139 10.83 -11.66 3.13
C SER A 139 11.50 -11.09 1.87
N SER A 140 10.84 -10.17 1.15
CA SER A 140 11.41 -9.53 -0.03
C SER A 140 12.59 -8.60 0.28
N GLY A 141 12.68 -8.11 1.53
CA GLY A 141 13.68 -7.14 1.96
C GLY A 141 13.43 -5.71 1.46
N LEU A 142 12.24 -5.43 0.92
CA LEU A 142 11.89 -4.09 0.40
C LEU A 142 11.46 -3.12 1.51
N LEU A 143 10.89 -3.63 2.61
CA LEU A 143 10.47 -2.82 3.74
C LEU A 143 11.69 -2.48 4.59
N LYS A 144 11.79 -1.22 5.00
CA LYS A 144 12.83 -0.76 5.92
C LYS A 144 12.51 -1.22 7.35
N GLU A 145 13.52 -1.29 8.19
CA GLU A 145 13.36 -1.44 9.63
C GLU A 145 12.51 -0.28 10.19
N GLY A 146 11.61 -0.58 11.12
CA GLY A 146 10.58 0.35 11.59
C GLY A 146 9.47 0.62 10.56
N GLY A 147 9.57 0.06 9.37
CA GLY A 147 8.59 0.25 8.30
C GLY A 147 7.28 -0.49 8.55
N VAL A 148 6.24 -0.03 7.89
CA VAL A 148 4.86 -0.53 8.06
C VAL A 148 4.37 -1.18 6.79
N LEU A 149 3.84 -2.41 6.93
CA LEU A 149 3.10 -3.11 5.88
C LEU A 149 1.62 -3.15 6.25
N VAL A 150 0.75 -2.82 5.30
CA VAL A 150 -0.69 -3.05 5.41
C VAL A 150 -1.15 -3.95 4.29
N VAL A 151 -1.88 -5.00 4.63
CA VAL A 151 -2.49 -5.91 3.66
C VAL A 151 -4.01 -5.87 3.83
N GLU A 152 -4.72 -5.50 2.76
CA GLU A 152 -6.16 -5.67 2.65
C GLU A 152 -6.48 -7.12 2.27
N HIS A 153 -7.47 -7.72 2.93
CA HIS A 153 -7.82 -9.11 2.69
C HIS A 153 -9.29 -9.42 3.04
N PRO A 154 -9.87 -10.51 2.51
CA PRO A 154 -11.16 -11.02 2.98
C PRO A 154 -11.13 -11.45 4.45
N ALA A 155 -12.27 -11.35 5.15
CA ALA A 155 -12.42 -11.74 6.55
C ALA A 155 -12.13 -13.23 6.84
N THR A 156 -11.93 -14.04 5.81
CA THR A 156 -11.58 -15.46 5.92
C THR A 156 -10.11 -15.71 6.24
N TYR A 157 -9.26 -14.68 6.12
CA TYR A 157 -7.84 -14.77 6.45
C TYR A 157 -7.57 -14.17 7.82
N ASP A 158 -6.73 -14.85 8.59
CA ASP A 158 -6.19 -14.40 9.87
C ASP A 158 -4.66 -14.48 9.80
N PHE A 159 -4.01 -13.37 10.05
CA PHE A 159 -2.55 -13.24 10.01
C PHE A 159 -1.94 -12.96 11.39
N SER A 160 -2.71 -13.11 12.46
CA SER A 160 -2.30 -12.78 13.84
C SER A 160 -1.09 -13.56 14.33
N GLU A 161 -0.86 -14.77 13.79
CA GLU A 161 0.27 -15.62 14.15
C GLU A 161 1.55 -15.35 13.33
N LEU A 162 1.49 -14.45 12.35
CA LEU A 162 2.66 -14.13 11.54
C LEU A 162 3.62 -13.20 12.27
N PRO A 163 4.95 -13.31 11.99
CA PRO A 163 5.94 -12.38 12.51
C PRO A 163 5.60 -10.94 12.17
N TYR A 164 5.93 -10.01 13.08
CA TYR A 164 5.70 -8.58 12.92
C TYR A 164 4.23 -8.16 12.82
N PHE A 165 3.27 -9.08 13.00
CA PHE A 165 1.87 -8.72 13.08
C PHE A 165 1.65 -7.80 14.28
N ASN A 166 0.97 -6.66 14.04
CA ASN A 166 0.67 -5.69 15.08
C ASN A 166 -0.82 -5.64 15.41
N GLU A 167 -1.67 -5.44 14.39
CA GLU A 167 -3.11 -5.40 14.62
C GLU A 167 -3.93 -5.70 13.36
N HIS A 168 -5.19 -6.06 13.60
CA HIS A 168 -6.22 -6.23 12.58
C HIS A 168 -7.30 -5.16 12.75
N ARG A 169 -7.63 -4.47 11.67
CA ARG A 169 -8.67 -3.44 11.61
C ARG A 169 -9.77 -3.81 10.63
N ILE A 170 -11.02 -3.57 11.04
CA ILE A 170 -12.21 -3.88 10.23
C ILE A 170 -13.01 -2.61 10.01
N TYR A 171 -13.25 -2.26 8.74
CA TYR A 171 -14.03 -1.11 8.32
C TYR A 171 -15.12 -1.54 7.34
N GLY A 172 -16.31 -1.85 7.87
CA GLY A 172 -17.39 -2.45 7.08
C GLY A 172 -17.01 -3.85 6.60
N SER A 173 -16.88 -4.05 5.29
CA SER A 173 -16.45 -5.32 4.70
C SER A 173 -14.95 -5.38 4.39
N VAL A 174 -14.20 -4.34 4.73
CA VAL A 174 -12.77 -4.22 4.46
C VAL A 174 -12.00 -4.61 5.70
N ASN A 175 -11.04 -5.51 5.56
CA ASN A 175 -10.14 -5.94 6.63
C ASN A 175 -8.72 -5.54 6.26
N PHE A 176 -8.01 -4.95 7.22
CA PHE A 176 -6.59 -4.62 7.11
C PHE A 176 -5.81 -5.33 8.21
N SER A 177 -4.79 -6.07 7.83
CA SER A 177 -3.75 -6.53 8.76
C SER A 177 -2.54 -5.61 8.65
N ILE A 178 -2.08 -5.11 9.79
CA ILE A 178 -0.97 -4.16 9.91
C ILE A 178 0.21 -4.90 10.54
N PHE A 179 1.37 -4.77 9.91
CA PHE A 179 2.63 -5.34 10.37
C PHE A 179 3.64 -4.19 10.53
N VAL A 180 4.47 -4.27 11.58
CA VAL A 180 5.55 -3.31 11.84
C VAL A 180 6.85 -4.09 11.89
N LEU A 181 7.76 -3.83 10.95
CA LEU A 181 9.05 -4.50 10.89
C LEU A 181 9.98 -3.90 11.95
N SER A 182 9.98 -4.46 13.15
CA SER A 182 10.90 -4.08 14.23
C SER A 182 12.12 -5.01 14.27
N ASP A 183 13.23 -4.50 14.79
CA ASP A 183 14.37 -5.35 15.11
C ASP A 183 13.98 -6.28 16.27
N PRO A 184 14.16 -7.61 16.15
CA PRO A 184 13.87 -8.55 17.23
C PRO A 184 14.67 -8.29 18.52
N ASP A 185 15.74 -7.50 18.44
CA ASP A 185 16.58 -7.19 19.60
C ASP A 185 16.09 -5.97 20.42
N GLU A 186 15.13 -5.15 19.93
CA GLU A 186 14.57 -4.02 20.68
C GLU A 186 13.46 -4.39 21.69
N GLU A 187 12.87 -5.60 21.61
CA GLU A 187 11.84 -6.04 22.57
C GLU A 187 12.41 -6.49 23.91
N SER A 188 13.74 -6.54 24.13
CA SER A 188 14.37 -7.07 25.34
C SER A 188 14.67 -6.04 26.43
N ASP A 189 14.53 -4.75 26.20
CA ASP A 189 14.91 -3.69 27.16
C ASP A 189 13.72 -3.02 27.90
N GLY A 190 12.56 -3.65 27.90
CA GLY A 190 11.30 -3.13 28.50
C GLY A 190 10.76 -3.94 29.67
N GLU A 191 11.62 -4.40 30.65
CA GLU A 191 11.19 -4.88 31.97
C GLU A 191 11.83 -4.07 33.10
#